data_ce72e5b73f59eec8aff6ad8199bfd851
#
_entry.id   ce72e5b73f59eec8aff6ad8199bfd851
#
_cell.length_a   1.000
_cell.length_b   1.000
_cell.length_c   1.000
_cell.angle_alpha   90.00
_cell.angle_beta   90.00
_cell.angle_gamma   90.00
#
_symmetry.space_group_name_H-M   'P 1'
#
loop_
_entity.id
_entity.type
_entity.pdbx_description
1 polymer ?
#
loop_
_entity_poly.entity_id
_entity_poly.type
_entity_poly.pdbx_seq_one_letter_code
_entity_poly.pdbx_strand_id
1 'polypeptide(L)'
;MIKHLVKIIWNQRRRNGWIAAEILLVFVVLWYIIDSLMAVGKVFFAPMGWDIDHVYWISMGVEEVDRNEMDSTYRYVTSGRSMLTAIDRIKTCPGVEAVGVGLMSMPHTGENRYMQVDVNDSINVEYVKLLEVTPGFLEVFNFRPMEGEKKDWEEMLNGRQVVLSAGLFREFQEKGGKRDEGISFWGDRRSIGGVTADFRADRFTKSCSWLFMPLTDEEIAEDDTDFHVKIAVRVNPSADHDFPEFFVKQMEKQLSIDRLYLLDVIPYSDLRYSMELRNGVKSELQNQIAVMGFLLFNIFLGIIGTFWFRTEQRKGEMGLRTALGSTRFSLKGIMIAEGLLLLTLIAIPALLICFNLHVSELTKGFYMDYTIARFVAGFFITYLVMAVMIILGI
;
A
#
# COMPACT_ATOMS: atom_id res chain seq x y z
N MET A 1 35.53 5.50 36.62
CA MET A 1 35.32 6.42 35.45
C MET A 1 33.88 6.91 35.38
N ILE A 2 32.86 6.05 35.25
CA ILE A 2 31.43 6.44 35.14
C ILE A 2 30.95 7.31 36.30
N LYS A 3 31.19 6.95 37.55
CA LYS A 3 30.82 7.76 38.72
C LYS A 3 31.39 9.18 38.68
N HIS A 4 32.59 9.34 38.14
CA HIS A 4 33.23 10.64 38.00
C HIS A 4 32.56 11.47 36.90
N LEU A 5 32.22 10.87 35.75
CA LEU A 5 31.50 11.52 34.67
C LEU A 5 30.09 11.96 35.08
N VAL A 6 29.34 11.12 35.81
CA VAL A 6 28.04 11.47 36.37
C VAL A 6 28.15 12.68 37.33
N LYS A 7 29.19 12.72 38.17
CA LYS A 7 29.41 13.88 39.09
C LYS A 7 29.73 15.15 38.31
N ILE A 8 30.48 15.08 37.21
CA ILE A 8 30.75 16.24 36.35
C ILE A 8 29.45 16.73 35.68
N ILE A 9 28.63 15.82 35.14
CA ILE A 9 27.34 16.17 34.53
C ILE A 9 26.41 16.86 35.56
N TRP A 10 26.36 16.33 36.77
CA TRP A 10 25.51 16.88 37.86
C TRP A 10 25.99 18.24 38.34
N ASN A 11 27.28 18.45 38.50
CA ASN A 11 27.83 19.76 38.90
C ASN A 11 27.58 20.86 37.85
N GLN A 12 27.44 20.49 36.58
CA GLN A 12 27.14 21.40 35.47
C GLN A 12 25.65 21.37 35.05
N ARG A 13 24.74 20.94 35.93
CA ARG A 13 23.33 20.67 35.62
C ARG A 13 22.57 21.83 34.93
N ARG A 14 22.88 23.10 35.29
CA ARG A 14 22.21 24.25 34.63
C ARG A 14 22.58 24.37 33.16
N ARG A 15 23.83 24.15 32.80
CA ARG A 15 24.32 24.18 31.39
C ARG A 15 23.93 22.92 30.64
N ASN A 16 24.07 21.78 31.27
CA ASN A 16 23.69 20.49 30.69
C ASN A 16 22.17 20.33 30.56
N GLY A 17 21.36 21.03 31.38
CA GLY A 17 19.91 20.99 31.31
C GLY A 17 19.34 21.49 29.99
N TRP A 18 19.90 22.57 29.44
CA TRP A 18 19.48 23.06 28.10
C TRP A 18 19.83 22.08 27.00
N ILE A 19 21.05 21.56 27.01
CA ILE A 19 21.51 20.55 26.04
C ILE A 19 20.70 19.26 26.18
N ALA A 20 20.35 18.86 27.41
CA ALA A 20 19.50 17.71 27.67
C ALA A 20 18.10 17.89 27.08
N ALA A 21 17.50 19.08 27.25
CA ALA A 21 16.20 19.38 26.67
C ALA A 21 16.24 19.39 25.12
N GLU A 22 17.28 19.95 24.54
CA GLU A 22 17.52 19.91 23.08
C GLU A 22 17.65 18.48 22.57
N ILE A 23 18.51 17.66 23.19
CA ILE A 23 18.73 16.27 22.80
C ILE A 23 17.43 15.45 22.96
N LEU A 24 16.64 15.69 24.03
CA LEU A 24 15.36 15.02 24.25
C LEU A 24 14.38 15.33 23.13
N LEU A 25 14.20 16.61 22.81
CA LEU A 25 13.30 17.05 21.75
C LEU A 25 13.71 16.46 20.42
N VAL A 26 15.01 16.57 20.08
CA VAL A 26 15.56 16.02 18.85
C VAL A 26 15.41 14.50 18.79
N PHE A 27 15.63 13.79 19.92
CA PHE A 27 15.46 12.34 20.00
C PHE A 27 14.01 11.94 19.65
N VAL A 28 13.03 12.62 20.24
CA VAL A 28 11.60 12.34 20.00
C VAL A 28 11.22 12.60 18.53
N VAL A 29 11.66 13.74 17.96
CA VAL A 29 11.38 14.07 16.55
C VAL A 29 12.07 13.09 15.61
N LEU A 30 13.33 12.76 15.88
CA LEU A 30 14.09 11.82 15.06
C LEU A 30 13.46 10.40 15.13
N TRP A 31 13.04 9.98 16.32
CA TRP A 31 12.33 8.72 16.50
C TRP A 31 11.04 8.69 15.66
N TYR A 32 10.24 9.78 15.69
CA TYR A 32 9.02 9.88 14.89
C TYR A 32 9.30 9.76 13.39
N ILE A 33 10.35 10.43 12.90
CA ILE A 33 10.78 10.34 11.49
C ILE A 33 11.17 8.89 11.14
N ILE A 34 12.00 8.25 11.97
CA ILE A 34 12.48 6.89 11.73
C ILE A 34 11.32 5.87 11.79
N ASP A 35 10.43 5.97 12.79
CA ASP A 35 9.25 5.10 12.90
C ASP A 35 8.33 5.25 11.68
N SER A 36 8.11 6.49 11.22
CA SER A 36 7.30 6.78 10.03
C SER A 36 7.94 6.23 8.74
N LEU A 37 9.25 6.40 8.56
CA LEU A 37 9.96 5.84 7.41
C LEU A 37 9.95 4.31 7.41
N MET A 38 10.08 3.68 8.57
CA MET A 38 9.95 2.22 8.70
C MET A 38 8.53 1.75 8.36
N ALA A 39 7.51 2.50 8.79
CA ALA A 39 6.12 2.21 8.47
C ALA A 39 5.88 2.28 6.96
N VAL A 40 6.22 3.40 6.34
CA VAL A 40 6.08 3.61 4.89
C VAL A 40 6.86 2.53 4.10
N GLY A 41 8.11 2.28 4.48
CA GLY A 41 8.93 1.27 3.81
C GLY A 41 8.32 -0.12 3.88
N LYS A 42 7.86 -0.55 5.05
CA LYS A 42 7.22 -1.87 5.21
C LYS A 42 5.96 -2.00 4.37
N VAL A 43 5.11 -0.97 4.35
CA VAL A 43 3.88 -0.96 3.55
C VAL A 43 4.19 -0.94 2.06
N PHE A 44 5.17 -0.15 1.63
CA PHE A 44 5.54 -0.04 0.23
C PHE A 44 6.11 -1.34 -0.35
N PHE A 45 6.96 -2.04 0.43
CA PHE A 45 7.62 -3.28 -0.01
C PHE A 45 6.83 -4.54 0.33
N ALA A 46 5.72 -4.45 1.05
CA ALA A 46 4.89 -5.62 1.33
C ALA A 46 4.23 -6.16 0.04
N PRO A 47 4.11 -7.49 -0.11
CA PRO A 47 3.50 -8.09 -1.28
C PRO A 47 2.04 -7.63 -1.45
N MET A 48 1.63 -7.40 -2.68
CA MET A 48 0.25 -7.01 -3.02
C MET A 48 -0.73 -8.18 -2.88
N GLY A 49 -0.25 -9.41 -3.11
CA GLY A 49 -1.09 -10.63 -3.12
C GLY A 49 -1.78 -10.89 -4.45
N TRP A 50 -1.66 -10.00 -5.42
CA TRP A 50 -2.12 -10.09 -6.80
C TRP A 50 -1.14 -9.35 -7.71
N ASP A 51 -1.29 -9.48 -9.02
CA ASP A 51 -0.27 -9.08 -9.98
C ASP A 51 -0.90 -8.43 -11.21
N ILE A 52 -0.29 -7.33 -11.66
CA ILE A 52 -0.67 -6.59 -12.86
C ILE A 52 0.43 -6.59 -13.93
N ASP A 53 1.52 -7.30 -13.71
CA ASP A 53 2.58 -7.42 -14.71
C ASP A 53 2.06 -8.23 -15.89
N HIS A 54 2.37 -7.80 -17.11
CA HIS A 54 1.86 -8.39 -18.35
C HIS A 54 0.32 -8.35 -18.48
N VAL A 55 -0.34 -7.40 -17.81
CA VAL A 55 -1.79 -7.21 -17.89
C VAL A 55 -2.11 -5.93 -18.65
N TYR A 56 -3.07 -6.03 -19.57
CA TYR A 56 -3.56 -4.91 -20.36
C TYR A 56 -5.07 -4.76 -20.24
N TRP A 57 -5.53 -3.54 -20.20
CA TRP A 57 -6.93 -3.20 -20.35
C TRP A 57 -7.23 -3.01 -21.83
N ILE A 58 -8.19 -3.78 -22.35
CA ILE A 58 -8.71 -3.62 -23.70
C ILE A 58 -9.91 -2.67 -23.63
N SER A 59 -9.71 -1.45 -24.06
CA SER A 59 -10.75 -0.43 -24.07
C SER A 59 -11.55 -0.54 -25.36
N MET A 60 -12.86 -0.78 -25.23
CA MET A 60 -13.78 -0.80 -26.35
C MET A 60 -14.53 0.52 -26.43
N GLY A 61 -14.70 1.04 -27.63
CA GLY A 61 -15.54 2.19 -27.92
C GLY A 61 -16.83 1.75 -28.62
N VAL A 62 -17.84 2.63 -28.58
CA VAL A 62 -19.11 2.43 -29.25
C VAL A 62 -19.40 3.63 -30.13
N GLU A 63 -19.71 3.40 -31.41
CA GLU A 63 -20.09 4.46 -32.33
C GLU A 63 -21.41 5.11 -31.89
N GLU A 64 -21.40 6.43 -31.78
CA GLU A 64 -22.62 7.20 -31.51
C GLU A 64 -23.55 7.16 -32.73
N VAL A 65 -24.79 6.79 -32.50
CA VAL A 65 -25.87 6.86 -33.51
C VAL A 65 -26.91 7.85 -33.03
N ASP A 66 -27.54 8.57 -33.99
CA ASP A 66 -28.58 9.53 -33.68
C ASP A 66 -29.72 8.84 -32.91
N ARG A 67 -30.01 9.33 -31.72
CA ARG A 67 -30.96 8.73 -30.77
C ARG A 67 -32.38 8.58 -31.36
N ASN A 68 -32.67 9.28 -32.44
CA ASN A 68 -33.98 9.28 -33.10
C ASN A 68 -34.16 8.13 -34.11
N GLU A 69 -33.09 7.41 -34.45
CA GLU A 69 -33.14 6.39 -35.52
C GLU A 69 -33.17 4.94 -34.97
N MET A 70 -33.03 4.72 -33.67
CA MET A 70 -32.95 3.37 -33.10
C MET A 70 -34.01 3.10 -32.04
N ASP A 71 -34.68 1.97 -32.18
CA ASP A 71 -35.46 1.34 -31.10
C ASP A 71 -34.53 0.99 -29.93
N SER A 72 -34.92 1.41 -28.72
CA SER A 72 -34.15 1.18 -27.49
C SER A 72 -33.78 -0.30 -27.28
N THR A 73 -34.70 -1.20 -27.60
CA THR A 73 -34.48 -2.66 -27.45
C THR A 73 -33.38 -3.19 -28.38
N TYR A 74 -33.32 -2.71 -29.62
CA TYR A 74 -32.28 -3.12 -30.57
C TYR A 74 -30.91 -2.61 -30.18
N ARG A 75 -30.85 -1.40 -29.59
CA ARG A 75 -29.61 -0.77 -29.16
C ARG A 75 -28.88 -1.57 -28.09
N TYR A 76 -29.59 -2.01 -27.06
CA TYR A 76 -29.00 -2.63 -25.87
C TYR A 76 -28.65 -4.11 -26.09
N VAL A 77 -29.58 -4.89 -26.62
CA VAL A 77 -29.39 -6.33 -26.84
C VAL A 77 -28.29 -6.62 -27.86
N THR A 78 -28.08 -5.74 -28.84
CA THR A 78 -27.04 -5.92 -29.84
C THR A 78 -25.65 -5.66 -29.23
N SER A 79 -25.52 -4.65 -28.35
CA SER A 79 -24.23 -4.27 -27.77
C SER A 79 -23.65 -5.35 -26.87
N GLY A 80 -24.43 -5.95 -25.96
CA GLY A 80 -23.96 -7.01 -25.08
C GLY A 80 -23.55 -8.28 -25.85
N ARG A 81 -24.31 -8.67 -26.87
CA ARG A 81 -23.95 -9.83 -27.72
C ARG A 81 -22.69 -9.56 -28.55
N SER A 82 -22.52 -8.34 -29.05
CA SER A 82 -21.32 -7.94 -29.78
C SER A 82 -20.10 -7.93 -28.87
N MET A 83 -20.29 -7.53 -27.59
CA MET A 83 -19.25 -7.60 -26.56
C MET A 83 -18.82 -9.03 -26.28
N LEU A 84 -19.75 -9.99 -26.13
CA LEU A 84 -19.41 -11.41 -25.99
C LEU A 84 -18.63 -11.93 -27.19
N THR A 85 -19.02 -11.56 -28.41
CA THR A 85 -18.27 -11.90 -29.61
C THR A 85 -16.87 -11.30 -29.61
N ALA A 86 -16.70 -10.07 -29.14
CA ALA A 86 -15.39 -9.42 -28.98
C ALA A 86 -14.53 -10.18 -27.97
N ILE A 87 -15.09 -10.52 -26.81
CA ILE A 87 -14.40 -11.30 -25.75
C ILE A 87 -13.88 -12.63 -26.33
N ASP A 88 -14.73 -13.37 -27.07
CA ASP A 88 -14.33 -14.65 -27.65
C ASP A 88 -13.23 -14.50 -28.70
N ARG A 89 -13.26 -13.44 -29.51
CA ARG A 89 -12.18 -13.14 -30.44
C ARG A 89 -10.88 -12.79 -29.72
N ILE A 90 -10.94 -12.01 -28.64
CA ILE A 90 -9.77 -11.65 -27.81
C ILE A 90 -9.12 -12.90 -27.24
N LYS A 91 -9.90 -13.89 -26.74
CA LYS A 91 -9.39 -15.17 -26.25
C LYS A 91 -8.53 -15.92 -27.29
N THR A 92 -8.81 -15.72 -28.58
CA THR A 92 -8.05 -16.39 -29.66
C THR A 92 -6.81 -15.63 -30.12
N CYS A 93 -6.57 -14.43 -29.59
CA CYS A 93 -5.42 -13.63 -29.99
C CYS A 93 -4.10 -14.28 -29.51
N PRO A 94 -3.11 -14.46 -30.42
CA PRO A 94 -1.81 -15.02 -30.02
C PRO A 94 -1.13 -14.21 -28.94
N GLY A 95 -0.61 -14.91 -27.92
CA GLY A 95 0.05 -14.31 -26.77
C GLY A 95 -0.86 -13.99 -25.59
N VAL A 96 -2.18 -14.03 -25.75
CA VAL A 96 -3.14 -13.91 -24.64
C VAL A 96 -3.20 -15.24 -23.90
N GLU A 97 -2.96 -15.20 -22.59
CA GLU A 97 -3.01 -16.37 -21.70
C GLU A 97 -4.35 -16.49 -20.97
N ALA A 98 -4.92 -15.34 -20.54
CA ALA A 98 -6.19 -15.29 -19.86
C ALA A 98 -6.94 -14.01 -20.21
N VAL A 99 -8.27 -14.09 -20.20
CA VAL A 99 -9.17 -12.96 -20.41
C VAL A 99 -10.11 -12.86 -19.22
N GLY A 100 -10.12 -11.71 -18.57
CA GLY A 100 -10.99 -11.38 -17.44
C GLY A 100 -11.96 -10.27 -17.80
N VAL A 101 -13.20 -10.46 -17.43
CA VAL A 101 -14.26 -9.48 -17.67
C VAL A 101 -14.84 -9.03 -16.34
N GLY A 102 -15.14 -7.75 -16.20
CA GLY A 102 -15.80 -7.20 -15.03
C GLY A 102 -16.85 -6.18 -15.43
N LEU A 103 -17.97 -6.19 -14.69
CA LEU A 103 -19.05 -5.22 -14.85
C LEU A 103 -18.85 -4.08 -13.86
N MET A 104 -18.39 -2.90 -14.32
CA MET A 104 -18.02 -1.76 -13.46
C MET A 104 -17.09 -2.15 -12.29
N SER A 105 -16.19 -3.08 -12.52
CA SER A 105 -15.47 -3.77 -11.43
C SER A 105 -13.97 -3.86 -11.63
N MET A 106 -13.40 -3.10 -12.57
CA MET A 106 -11.96 -3.17 -12.83
C MET A 106 -11.14 -2.40 -11.79
N PRO A 107 -10.08 -2.99 -11.24
CA PRO A 107 -9.15 -2.28 -10.38
C PRO A 107 -8.48 -1.11 -11.10
N HIS A 108 -8.16 -0.04 -10.37
CA HIS A 108 -7.46 1.15 -10.88
C HIS A 108 -8.18 1.97 -11.95
N THR A 109 -9.44 1.68 -12.26
CA THR A 109 -10.25 2.50 -13.20
C THR A 109 -11.03 3.61 -12.52
N GLY A 110 -11.07 3.64 -11.20
CA GLY A 110 -11.86 4.59 -10.40
C GLY A 110 -13.29 4.11 -10.13
N GLU A 111 -13.66 2.96 -10.63
CA GLU A 111 -14.96 2.35 -10.39
C GLU A 111 -14.96 1.72 -8.98
N ASN A 112 -15.93 2.10 -8.17
CA ASN A 112 -16.06 1.61 -6.81
C ASN A 112 -17.55 1.37 -6.50
N ARG A 113 -17.91 0.11 -6.36
CA ARG A 113 -19.24 -0.30 -5.86
C ARG A 113 -19.04 -0.91 -4.47
N TYR A 114 -19.70 -0.31 -3.49
CA TYR A 114 -19.67 -0.79 -2.11
C TYR A 114 -21.04 -1.25 -1.70
N MET A 115 -21.08 -2.29 -0.89
CA MET A 115 -22.29 -2.86 -0.34
C MET A 115 -22.09 -3.23 1.11
N GLN A 116 -23.18 -3.56 1.76
CA GLN A 116 -23.25 -4.18 3.07
C GLN A 116 -23.52 -5.67 2.87
N VAL A 117 -22.87 -6.49 3.68
CA VAL A 117 -23.03 -7.93 3.71
C VAL A 117 -23.56 -8.34 5.08
N ASP A 118 -24.64 -9.08 5.12
CA ASP A 118 -25.30 -9.52 6.35
C ASP A 118 -24.64 -10.82 6.85
N VAL A 119 -24.23 -10.80 8.11
CA VAL A 119 -23.77 -12.00 8.84
C VAL A 119 -25.01 -12.71 9.43
N ASN A 120 -25.90 -11.93 10.03
CA ASN A 120 -27.22 -12.36 10.54
C ASN A 120 -28.17 -11.14 10.55
N ASP A 121 -29.40 -11.31 11.08
CA ASP A 121 -30.43 -10.28 11.08
C ASP A 121 -30.06 -8.98 11.80
N SER A 122 -28.99 -8.96 12.60
CA SER A 122 -28.58 -7.81 13.43
C SER A 122 -27.13 -7.38 13.22
N ILE A 123 -26.32 -8.20 12.57
CA ILE A 123 -24.87 -7.98 12.42
C ILE A 123 -24.52 -8.02 10.93
N ASN A 124 -23.79 -6.99 10.48
CA ASN A 124 -23.34 -6.87 9.10
C ASN A 124 -21.86 -6.47 9.01
N VAL A 125 -21.31 -6.61 7.82
CA VAL A 125 -20.02 -6.07 7.39
C VAL A 125 -20.31 -4.95 6.41
N GLU A 126 -19.90 -3.74 6.76
CA GLU A 126 -20.09 -2.56 5.93
C GLU A 126 -18.89 -2.32 5.01
N TYR A 127 -19.09 -1.50 3.97
CA TYR A 127 -18.04 -1.08 3.03
C TYR A 127 -17.32 -2.25 2.34
N VAL A 128 -18.06 -3.30 2.02
CA VAL A 128 -17.57 -4.40 1.21
C VAL A 128 -17.56 -3.98 -0.25
N LYS A 129 -16.39 -4.01 -0.91
CA LYS A 129 -16.30 -3.72 -2.34
C LYS A 129 -16.85 -4.90 -3.13
N LEU A 130 -17.85 -4.63 -3.95
CA LEU A 130 -18.45 -5.61 -4.87
C LEU A 130 -17.71 -5.60 -6.20
N LEU A 131 -17.35 -6.80 -6.68
CA LEU A 131 -16.82 -7.04 -8.00
C LEU A 131 -17.65 -8.14 -8.69
N GLU A 132 -18.34 -7.76 -9.74
CA GLU A 132 -19.04 -8.70 -10.63
C GLU A 132 -18.10 -9.05 -11.78
N VAL A 133 -17.58 -10.29 -11.77
CA VAL A 133 -16.47 -10.67 -12.63
C VAL A 133 -16.59 -12.10 -13.12
N THR A 134 -16.00 -12.36 -14.28
CA THR A 134 -15.84 -13.75 -14.75
C THR A 134 -14.71 -14.45 -13.99
N PRO A 135 -14.70 -15.79 -13.90
CA PRO A 135 -13.60 -16.54 -13.28
C PRO A 135 -12.22 -16.17 -13.83
N GLY A 136 -12.11 -15.95 -15.14
CA GLY A 136 -10.88 -15.50 -15.81
C GLY A 136 -10.31 -14.19 -15.28
N PHE A 137 -11.12 -13.33 -14.65
CA PHE A 137 -10.63 -12.13 -13.97
C PHE A 137 -9.65 -12.47 -12.85
N LEU A 138 -9.94 -13.49 -12.05
CA LEU A 138 -9.08 -13.93 -10.96
C LEU A 138 -7.75 -14.51 -11.49
N GLU A 139 -7.78 -15.12 -12.68
CA GLU A 139 -6.60 -15.61 -13.38
C GLU A 139 -5.75 -14.47 -13.97
N VAL A 140 -6.39 -13.51 -14.65
CA VAL A 140 -5.71 -12.34 -15.23
C VAL A 140 -4.92 -11.59 -14.17
N PHE A 141 -5.49 -11.36 -13.01
CA PHE A 141 -4.84 -10.65 -11.90
C PHE A 141 -4.05 -11.57 -10.97
N ASN A 142 -3.90 -12.85 -11.33
CA ASN A 142 -3.07 -13.81 -10.62
C ASN A 142 -3.44 -13.94 -9.13
N PHE A 143 -4.74 -13.81 -8.81
CA PHE A 143 -5.21 -14.08 -7.46
C PHE A 143 -4.91 -15.53 -7.06
N ARG A 144 -4.63 -15.75 -5.80
CA ARG A 144 -4.37 -17.07 -5.27
C ARG A 144 -5.54 -17.49 -4.38
N PRO A 145 -6.06 -18.69 -4.49
CA PRO A 145 -7.01 -19.20 -3.53
C PRO A 145 -6.31 -19.48 -2.19
N MET A 146 -7.04 -19.35 -1.08
CA MET A 146 -6.55 -19.72 0.24
C MET A 146 -6.43 -21.26 0.35
N GLU A 147 -7.33 -21.98 -0.29
CA GLU A 147 -7.39 -23.43 -0.38
C GLU A 147 -7.64 -23.84 -1.85
N GLY A 148 -7.07 -24.93 -2.30
CA GLY A 148 -7.20 -25.42 -3.67
C GLY A 148 -6.17 -24.86 -4.64
N GLU A 149 -6.37 -25.10 -5.94
CA GLU A 149 -5.51 -24.61 -7.02
C GLU A 149 -6.15 -23.44 -7.77
N LYS A 150 -5.36 -22.64 -8.48
CA LYS A 150 -5.87 -21.51 -9.27
C LYS A 150 -6.88 -21.89 -10.35
N LYS A 151 -6.75 -23.05 -10.93
CA LYS A 151 -7.69 -23.59 -11.94
C LYS A 151 -9.09 -23.87 -11.41
N ASP A 152 -9.26 -23.87 -10.10
CA ASP A 152 -10.54 -24.16 -9.47
C ASP A 152 -11.47 -22.93 -9.41
N TRP A 153 -11.02 -21.76 -9.96
CA TRP A 153 -11.82 -20.54 -9.93
C TRP A 153 -13.17 -20.67 -10.65
N GLU A 154 -13.24 -21.45 -11.74
CA GLU A 154 -14.49 -21.71 -12.45
C GLU A 154 -15.51 -22.48 -11.59
N GLU A 155 -15.04 -23.35 -10.71
CA GLU A 155 -15.90 -24.07 -9.77
C GLU A 155 -16.27 -23.20 -8.57
N MET A 156 -15.33 -22.35 -8.10
CA MET A 156 -15.52 -21.51 -6.92
C MET A 156 -16.39 -20.27 -7.18
N LEU A 157 -16.38 -19.75 -8.40
CA LEU A 157 -17.12 -18.55 -8.81
C LEU A 157 -18.10 -18.91 -9.93
N ASN A 158 -19.17 -19.63 -9.59
CA ASN A 158 -20.14 -20.12 -10.54
C ASN A 158 -21.56 -20.12 -9.98
N GLY A 159 -22.54 -19.77 -10.76
CA GLY A 159 -23.96 -19.77 -10.41
C GLY A 159 -24.26 -18.89 -9.18
N ARG A 160 -24.66 -19.52 -8.08
CA ARG A 160 -24.93 -18.81 -6.80
C ARG A 160 -23.75 -18.81 -5.82
N GLN A 161 -22.57 -19.20 -6.28
CA GLN A 161 -21.37 -19.18 -5.45
C GLN A 161 -20.66 -17.86 -5.57
N VAL A 162 -20.06 -17.40 -4.48
CA VAL A 162 -19.27 -16.17 -4.41
C VAL A 162 -17.88 -16.48 -3.84
N VAL A 163 -16.90 -15.65 -4.22
CA VAL A 163 -15.56 -15.73 -3.65
C VAL A 163 -15.34 -14.52 -2.76
N LEU A 164 -14.84 -14.75 -1.55
CA LEU A 164 -14.52 -13.70 -0.58
C LEU A 164 -13.02 -13.42 -0.58
N SER A 165 -12.64 -12.16 -0.33
CA SER A 165 -11.27 -11.88 0.06
C SER A 165 -11.00 -12.44 1.46
N ALA A 166 -9.75 -12.80 1.76
CA ALA A 166 -9.36 -13.25 3.10
C ALA A 166 -9.67 -12.21 4.18
N GLY A 167 -9.58 -10.91 3.85
CA GLY A 167 -9.96 -9.83 4.76
C GLY A 167 -11.43 -9.86 5.11
N LEU A 168 -12.31 -9.94 4.11
CA LEU A 168 -13.74 -10.05 4.30
C LEU A 168 -14.12 -11.33 5.07
N PHE A 169 -13.51 -12.45 4.72
CA PHE A 169 -13.81 -13.74 5.36
C PHE A 169 -13.42 -13.72 6.85
N ARG A 170 -12.28 -13.15 7.22
CA ARG A 170 -11.90 -12.96 8.63
C ARG A 170 -12.91 -12.10 9.39
N GLU A 171 -13.25 -10.93 8.85
CA GLU A 171 -14.22 -10.03 9.47
C GLU A 171 -15.60 -10.67 9.62
N PHE A 172 -16.03 -11.42 8.59
CA PHE A 172 -17.26 -12.20 8.61
C PHE A 172 -17.26 -13.25 9.74
N GLN A 173 -16.15 -14.00 9.90
CA GLN A 173 -16.01 -14.99 10.97
C GLN A 173 -15.91 -14.36 12.38
N GLU A 174 -15.19 -13.26 12.53
CA GLU A 174 -15.09 -12.51 13.79
C GLU A 174 -16.46 -12.01 14.27
N LYS A 175 -17.36 -11.70 13.34
CA LYS A 175 -18.74 -11.32 13.61
C LYS A 175 -19.71 -12.50 13.75
N GLY A 176 -19.20 -13.73 13.75
CA GLY A 176 -19.95 -14.96 14.00
C GLY A 176 -20.48 -15.67 12.75
N GLY A 177 -20.09 -15.22 11.54
CA GLY A 177 -20.47 -15.87 10.30
C GLY A 177 -19.76 -17.22 10.11
N LYS A 178 -20.43 -18.16 9.45
CA LYS A 178 -19.90 -19.49 9.15
C LYS A 178 -19.95 -19.76 7.65
N ARG A 179 -18.90 -20.41 7.13
CA ARG A 179 -18.77 -20.68 5.70
C ARG A 179 -19.92 -21.52 5.14
N ASP A 180 -20.37 -22.52 5.89
CA ASP A 180 -21.45 -23.46 5.52
C ASP A 180 -22.85 -22.80 5.53
N GLU A 181 -23.03 -21.72 6.29
CA GLU A 181 -24.26 -20.94 6.30
C GLU A 181 -24.37 -19.99 5.10
N GLY A 182 -23.26 -19.77 4.37
CA GLY A 182 -23.18 -18.81 3.27
C GLY A 182 -23.22 -17.35 3.73
N ILE A 183 -23.34 -16.45 2.78
CA ILE A 183 -23.34 -14.99 2.98
C ILE A 183 -24.63 -14.39 2.40
N SER A 184 -25.20 -13.39 3.05
CA SER A 184 -26.44 -12.76 2.61
C SER A 184 -26.22 -11.28 2.28
N PHE A 185 -26.86 -10.81 1.22
CA PHE A 185 -26.89 -9.41 0.82
C PHE A 185 -28.12 -9.16 -0.05
N TRP A 186 -28.71 -7.98 0.07
CA TRP A 186 -29.95 -7.60 -0.62
C TRP A 186 -31.09 -8.62 -0.46
N GLY A 187 -31.12 -9.37 0.66
CA GLY A 187 -32.12 -10.43 0.90
C GLY A 187 -31.87 -11.73 0.15
N ASP A 188 -30.81 -11.83 -0.65
CA ASP A 188 -30.38 -13.06 -1.32
C ASP A 188 -29.22 -13.72 -0.55
N ARG A 189 -29.32 -15.05 -0.34
CA ARG A 189 -28.27 -15.83 0.32
C ARG A 189 -27.53 -16.64 -0.72
N ARG A 190 -26.17 -16.50 -0.69
CA ARG A 190 -25.27 -17.20 -1.60
C ARG A 190 -24.26 -18.06 -0.84
N SER A 191 -23.87 -19.17 -1.43
CA SER A 191 -22.83 -20.04 -0.86
C SER A 191 -21.44 -19.47 -1.11
N ILE A 192 -20.53 -19.67 -0.16
CA ILE A 192 -19.12 -19.27 -0.29
C ILE A 192 -18.36 -20.39 -1.01
N GLY A 193 -18.14 -20.23 -2.31
CA GLY A 193 -17.42 -21.20 -3.14
C GLY A 193 -15.92 -21.20 -2.84
N GLY A 194 -15.32 -20.01 -2.58
CA GLY A 194 -13.91 -19.89 -2.32
C GLY A 194 -13.53 -18.67 -1.50
N VAL A 195 -12.29 -18.66 -1.04
CA VAL A 195 -11.66 -17.51 -0.36
C VAL A 195 -10.30 -17.28 -1.00
N THR A 196 -9.99 -16.01 -1.35
CA THR A 196 -8.67 -15.68 -1.84
C THR A 196 -7.64 -15.64 -0.72
N ALA A 197 -6.36 -15.82 -1.03
CA ALA A 197 -5.28 -15.44 -0.13
C ALA A 197 -5.33 -13.95 0.18
N ASP A 198 -4.61 -13.51 1.21
CA ASP A 198 -4.53 -12.09 1.56
C ASP A 198 -3.99 -11.26 0.41
N PHE A 199 -4.66 -10.15 0.14
CA PHE A 199 -4.22 -9.16 -0.83
C PHE A 199 -4.63 -7.74 -0.41
N ARG A 200 -4.07 -6.74 -1.08
CA ARG A 200 -4.32 -5.31 -0.83
C ARG A 200 -4.80 -4.63 -2.11
N ALA A 201 -5.73 -3.69 -2.00
CA ALA A 201 -6.25 -2.96 -3.15
C ALA A 201 -5.17 -2.09 -3.82
N ASP A 202 -4.31 -1.50 -3.02
CA ASP A 202 -3.18 -0.69 -3.44
C ASP A 202 -2.00 -0.86 -2.46
N ARG A 203 -0.88 -0.21 -2.75
CA ARG A 203 0.34 -0.32 -1.94
C ARG A 203 0.21 0.27 -0.53
N PHE A 204 -0.82 1.06 -0.26
CA PHE A 204 -0.99 1.80 0.99
C PHE A 204 -2.20 1.36 1.81
N THR A 205 -3.05 0.48 1.26
CA THR A 205 -4.16 -0.11 1.98
C THR A 205 -3.75 -1.39 2.70
N LYS A 206 -4.48 -1.70 3.76
CA LYS A 206 -4.43 -3.01 4.41
C LYS A 206 -5.18 -4.05 3.57
N SER A 207 -5.27 -5.27 4.10
CA SER A 207 -6.18 -6.30 3.60
C SER A 207 -7.57 -5.72 3.30
N CYS A 208 -8.15 -6.09 2.18
CA CYS A 208 -9.39 -5.53 1.66
C CYS A 208 -10.57 -6.44 1.93
N SER A 209 -11.74 -5.82 2.18
CA SER A 209 -13.03 -6.52 2.22
C SER A 209 -13.67 -6.47 0.84
N TRP A 210 -13.35 -7.47 -0.01
CA TRP A 210 -13.89 -7.60 -1.36
C TRP A 210 -14.74 -8.87 -1.48
N LEU A 211 -15.85 -8.71 -2.21
CA LEU A 211 -16.77 -9.79 -2.61
C LEU A 211 -16.72 -9.92 -4.12
N PHE A 212 -16.36 -11.08 -4.63
CA PHE A 212 -16.42 -11.42 -6.05
C PHE A 212 -17.71 -12.19 -6.31
N MET A 213 -18.54 -11.65 -7.19
CA MET A 213 -19.75 -12.28 -7.70
C MET A 213 -19.51 -12.78 -9.11
N PRO A 214 -20.07 -13.95 -9.47
CA PRO A 214 -19.98 -14.44 -10.83
C PRO A 214 -20.73 -13.49 -11.77
N LEU A 215 -20.09 -13.18 -12.89
CA LEU A 215 -20.68 -12.46 -14.03
C LEU A 215 -20.90 -13.49 -15.13
N THR A 216 -22.15 -13.67 -15.55
CA THR A 216 -22.55 -14.65 -16.56
C THR A 216 -22.59 -14.02 -17.96
N ASP A 217 -22.54 -14.87 -18.98
CA ASP A 217 -22.68 -14.42 -20.37
C ASP A 217 -24.07 -13.83 -20.66
N GLU A 218 -25.10 -14.32 -19.95
CA GLU A 218 -26.45 -13.75 -20.02
C GLU A 218 -26.50 -12.32 -19.48
N GLU A 219 -25.86 -12.08 -18.33
CA GLU A 219 -25.78 -10.72 -17.75
C GLU A 219 -24.97 -9.77 -18.63
N ILE A 220 -23.91 -10.23 -19.27
CA ILE A 220 -23.15 -9.43 -20.25
C ILE A 220 -24.02 -9.13 -21.48
N ALA A 221 -24.77 -10.14 -21.97
CA ALA A 221 -25.65 -9.99 -23.15
C ALA A 221 -26.83 -9.05 -22.90
N GLU A 222 -27.29 -8.97 -21.67
CA GLU A 222 -28.42 -8.13 -21.23
C GLU A 222 -27.97 -6.74 -20.72
N ASP A 223 -26.65 -6.50 -20.60
CA ASP A 223 -26.14 -5.19 -20.17
C ASP A 223 -26.56 -4.10 -21.18
N ASP A 224 -27.38 -3.17 -20.69
CA ASP A 224 -27.98 -2.10 -21.50
C ASP A 224 -27.08 -0.86 -21.62
N THR A 225 -25.87 -0.93 -21.07
CA THR A 225 -24.95 0.20 -21.06
C THR A 225 -23.62 -0.16 -21.70
N ASP A 226 -23.36 0.48 -22.80
CA ASP A 226 -22.19 0.29 -23.68
C ASP A 226 -20.83 0.46 -22.96
N PHE A 227 -20.81 0.90 -21.68
CA PHE A 227 -19.58 1.28 -20.98
C PHE A 227 -19.30 0.46 -19.71
N HIS A 228 -20.21 -0.41 -19.28
CA HIS A 228 -20.06 -1.11 -18.01
C HIS A 228 -19.15 -2.33 -18.10
N VAL A 229 -19.15 -3.01 -19.23
CA VAL A 229 -18.30 -4.19 -19.45
C VAL A 229 -16.86 -3.76 -19.72
N LYS A 230 -15.96 -4.25 -18.91
CA LYS A 230 -14.52 -3.97 -18.98
C LYS A 230 -13.75 -5.27 -19.21
N ILE A 231 -12.77 -5.24 -20.09
CA ILE A 231 -11.98 -6.41 -20.47
C ILE A 231 -10.53 -6.19 -20.07
N ALA A 232 -9.96 -7.14 -19.32
CA ALA A 232 -8.54 -7.20 -19.05
C ALA A 232 -7.95 -8.50 -19.62
N VAL A 233 -6.74 -8.45 -20.11
CA VAL A 233 -6.04 -9.63 -20.63
C VAL A 233 -4.68 -9.77 -19.96
N ARG A 234 -4.31 -11.01 -19.67
CA ARG A 234 -2.94 -11.38 -19.30
C ARG A 234 -2.24 -11.92 -20.52
N VAL A 235 -1.03 -11.47 -20.71
CA VAL A 235 -0.20 -11.81 -21.87
C VAL A 235 0.99 -12.63 -21.45
N ASN A 236 1.41 -13.58 -22.28
CA ASN A 236 2.64 -14.32 -22.07
C ASN A 236 3.83 -13.36 -22.03
N PRO A 237 4.72 -13.46 -21.03
CA PRO A 237 5.89 -12.59 -20.92
C PRO A 237 6.77 -12.54 -22.18
N SER A 238 6.80 -13.61 -22.97
CA SER A 238 7.55 -13.66 -24.25
C SER A 238 6.92 -12.83 -25.37
N ALA A 239 5.62 -12.51 -25.27
CA ALA A 239 4.85 -11.76 -26.26
C ALA A 239 4.57 -10.31 -25.81
N ASP A 240 5.05 -9.90 -24.63
CA ASP A 240 4.69 -8.65 -23.97
C ASP A 240 5.37 -7.42 -24.57
N HIS A 241 6.54 -7.58 -25.18
CA HIS A 241 7.41 -6.46 -25.57
C HIS A 241 6.73 -5.40 -26.45
N ASP A 242 5.97 -5.85 -27.48
CA ASP A 242 5.27 -4.96 -28.42
C ASP A 242 3.77 -5.32 -28.49
N PHE A 243 3.22 -5.84 -27.40
CA PHE A 243 1.86 -6.39 -27.38
C PHE A 243 0.78 -5.37 -27.78
N PRO A 244 0.77 -4.11 -27.33
CA PRO A 244 -0.26 -3.15 -27.71
C PRO A 244 -0.30 -2.93 -29.23
N GLU A 245 0.86 -2.72 -29.87
CA GLU A 245 0.96 -2.50 -31.32
C GLU A 245 0.60 -3.77 -32.08
N PHE A 246 1.06 -4.92 -31.64
CA PHE A 246 0.72 -6.22 -32.21
C PHE A 246 -0.78 -6.48 -32.11
N PHE A 247 -1.39 -6.25 -30.92
CA PHE A 247 -2.79 -6.49 -30.69
C PHE A 247 -3.67 -5.60 -31.57
N VAL A 248 -3.40 -4.30 -31.63
CA VAL A 248 -4.13 -3.37 -32.51
C VAL A 248 -4.08 -3.85 -33.95
N LYS A 249 -2.89 -4.14 -34.46
CA LYS A 249 -2.70 -4.59 -35.84
C LYS A 249 -3.48 -5.87 -36.16
N GLN A 250 -3.57 -6.81 -35.23
CA GLN A 250 -4.24 -8.10 -35.42
C GLN A 250 -5.75 -8.03 -35.18
N MET A 251 -6.18 -7.22 -34.21
CA MET A 251 -7.53 -7.31 -33.67
C MET A 251 -8.44 -6.13 -34.02
N GLU A 252 -7.90 -4.98 -34.46
CA GLU A 252 -8.69 -3.78 -34.75
C GLU A 252 -9.88 -4.09 -35.68
N LYS A 253 -9.62 -4.77 -36.82
CA LYS A 253 -10.68 -5.16 -37.75
C LYS A 253 -11.59 -6.26 -37.22
N GLN A 254 -11.05 -7.14 -36.39
CA GLN A 254 -11.83 -8.24 -35.80
C GLN A 254 -12.75 -7.76 -34.69
N LEU A 255 -12.37 -6.68 -34.00
CA LEU A 255 -13.12 -6.08 -32.91
C LEU A 255 -14.07 -4.96 -33.36
N SER A 256 -14.08 -4.65 -34.66
CA SER A 256 -15.15 -3.85 -35.28
C SER A 256 -16.36 -4.74 -35.53
N ILE A 257 -17.29 -4.75 -34.56
CA ILE A 257 -18.46 -5.63 -34.52
C ILE A 257 -19.69 -4.75 -34.28
N ASP A 258 -20.59 -4.68 -35.26
CA ASP A 258 -21.73 -3.75 -35.20
C ASP A 258 -21.25 -2.31 -34.96
N ARG A 259 -21.49 -1.79 -33.76
CA ARG A 259 -21.08 -0.46 -33.31
C ARG A 259 -19.84 -0.46 -32.42
N LEU A 260 -19.38 -1.64 -32.02
CA LEU A 260 -18.19 -1.75 -31.21
C LEU A 260 -16.93 -1.60 -32.04
N TYR A 261 -15.94 -0.93 -31.49
CA TYR A 261 -14.59 -0.86 -32.06
C TYR A 261 -13.54 -0.85 -30.96
N LEU A 262 -12.34 -1.23 -31.30
CA LEU A 262 -11.18 -1.15 -30.40
C LEU A 262 -10.79 0.32 -30.24
N LEU A 263 -10.84 0.84 -29.03
CA LEU A 263 -10.47 2.21 -28.69
C LEU A 263 -8.98 2.31 -28.33
N ASP A 264 -8.53 1.47 -27.41
CA ASP A 264 -7.16 1.52 -26.91
C ASP A 264 -6.75 0.21 -26.23
N VAL A 265 -5.44 -0.01 -26.10
CA VAL A 265 -4.81 -1.13 -25.37
C VAL A 265 -3.84 -0.55 -24.36
N ILE A 266 -4.25 -0.49 -23.10
CA ILE A 266 -3.56 0.25 -22.06
C ILE A 266 -2.89 -0.71 -21.08
N PRO A 267 -1.56 -0.60 -20.86
CA PRO A 267 -0.89 -1.35 -19.81
C PRO A 267 -1.50 -1.06 -18.43
N TYR A 268 -1.74 -2.08 -17.64
CA TYR A 268 -2.33 -1.91 -16.29
C TYR A 268 -1.44 -1.12 -15.34
N SER A 269 -0.12 -1.13 -15.57
CA SER A 269 0.85 -0.25 -14.90
C SER A 269 0.52 1.23 -15.04
N ASP A 270 0.06 1.64 -16.23
CA ASP A 270 -0.25 3.04 -16.54
C ASP A 270 -1.58 3.47 -15.92
N LEU A 271 -2.56 2.56 -15.88
CA LEU A 271 -3.81 2.78 -15.14
C LEU A 271 -3.54 2.98 -13.65
N ARG A 272 -2.74 2.11 -13.04
CA ARG A 272 -2.33 2.24 -11.64
C ARG A 272 -1.61 3.56 -11.40
N TYR A 273 -0.64 3.90 -12.24
CA TYR A 273 0.11 5.16 -12.12
C TYR A 273 -0.82 6.38 -12.20
N SER A 274 -1.75 6.39 -13.17
CA SER A 274 -2.73 7.45 -13.34
C SER A 274 -3.67 7.58 -12.14
N MET A 275 -4.07 6.46 -11.55
CA MET A 275 -4.91 6.41 -10.35
C MET A 275 -4.14 6.92 -9.11
N GLU A 276 -2.89 6.50 -8.91
CA GLU A 276 -2.02 6.97 -7.82
C GLU A 276 -1.78 8.49 -7.92
N LEU A 277 -1.63 9.03 -9.14
CA LEU A 277 -1.53 10.48 -9.36
C LEU A 277 -2.84 11.20 -9.02
N ARG A 278 -3.98 10.68 -9.51
CA ARG A 278 -5.30 11.29 -9.29
C ARG A 278 -5.68 11.30 -7.83
N ASN A 279 -5.40 10.25 -7.10
CA ASN A 279 -5.67 10.15 -5.67
C ASN A 279 -4.66 10.91 -4.81
N GLY A 280 -3.64 11.53 -5.41
CA GLY A 280 -2.64 12.31 -4.69
C GLY A 280 -1.67 11.50 -3.84
N VAL A 281 -1.78 10.18 -3.83
CA VAL A 281 -0.97 9.27 -2.98
C VAL A 281 0.52 9.46 -3.23
N LYS A 282 0.91 9.57 -4.50
CA LYS A 282 2.31 9.79 -4.87
C LYS A 282 2.82 11.15 -4.40
N SER A 283 2.02 12.20 -4.57
CA SER A 283 2.37 13.56 -4.15
C SER A 283 2.48 13.66 -2.64
N GLU A 284 1.56 13.03 -1.91
CA GLU A 284 1.59 12.98 -0.44
C GLU A 284 2.84 12.27 0.07
N LEU A 285 3.18 11.10 -0.48
CA LEU A 285 4.38 10.35 -0.13
C LEU A 285 5.66 11.15 -0.43
N GLN A 286 5.75 11.80 -1.60
CA GLN A 286 6.88 12.65 -1.96
C GLN A 286 7.03 13.84 -1.02
N ASN A 287 5.94 14.52 -0.67
CA ASN A 287 5.93 15.62 0.28
C ASN A 287 6.37 15.16 1.67
N GLN A 288 5.88 14.03 2.14
CA GLN A 288 6.28 13.47 3.44
C GLN A 288 7.78 13.13 3.46
N ILE A 289 8.29 12.46 2.43
CA ILE A 289 9.72 12.13 2.34
C ILE A 289 10.57 13.40 2.27
N ALA A 290 10.14 14.41 1.53
CA ALA A 290 10.86 15.69 1.43
C ALA A 290 10.90 16.42 2.77
N VAL A 291 9.78 16.52 3.48
CA VAL A 291 9.70 17.17 4.80
C VAL A 291 10.54 16.38 5.82
N MET A 292 10.44 15.04 5.85
CA MET A 292 11.23 14.20 6.75
C MET A 292 12.73 14.32 6.45
N GLY A 293 13.13 14.35 5.18
CA GLY A 293 14.50 14.53 4.75
C GLY A 293 15.05 15.91 5.16
N PHE A 294 14.27 16.97 4.98
CA PHE A 294 14.60 18.30 5.42
C PHE A 294 14.78 18.39 6.94
N LEU A 295 13.86 17.82 7.70
CA LEU A 295 13.96 17.79 9.17
C LEU A 295 15.19 16.99 9.63
N LEU A 296 15.44 15.82 9.02
CA LEU A 296 16.62 14.99 9.31
C LEU A 296 17.91 15.76 9.07
N PHE A 297 18.01 16.48 7.96
CA PHE A 297 19.18 17.30 7.65
C PHE A 297 19.39 18.42 8.67
N ASN A 298 18.31 19.13 9.06
CA ASN A 298 18.38 20.18 10.07
C ASN A 298 18.79 19.62 11.46
N ILE A 299 18.23 18.48 11.85
CA ILE A 299 18.60 17.78 13.09
C ILE A 299 20.09 17.42 13.07
N PHE A 300 20.57 16.86 11.95
CA PHE A 300 21.98 16.51 11.79
C PHE A 300 22.89 17.73 11.98
N LEU A 301 22.60 18.83 11.31
CA LEU A 301 23.37 20.09 11.47
C LEU A 301 23.29 20.64 12.89
N GLY A 302 22.11 20.62 13.50
CA GLY A 302 21.90 21.12 14.88
C GLY A 302 22.74 20.35 15.88
N ILE A 303 22.65 19.03 15.87
CA ILE A 303 23.41 18.17 16.81
C ILE A 303 24.91 18.33 16.62
N ILE A 304 25.40 18.24 15.39
CA ILE A 304 26.84 18.41 15.11
C ILE A 304 27.30 19.80 15.56
N GLY A 305 26.53 20.84 15.24
CA GLY A 305 26.83 22.21 15.64
C GLY A 305 26.90 22.39 17.15
N THR A 306 25.92 21.84 17.88
CA THR A 306 25.88 21.90 19.36
C THR A 306 27.09 21.19 19.99
N PHE A 307 27.44 19.98 19.53
CA PHE A 307 28.60 19.26 20.07
C PHE A 307 29.92 19.87 19.66
N TRP A 308 30.02 20.36 18.42
CA TRP A 308 31.19 21.12 17.97
C TRP A 308 31.41 22.39 18.80
N PHE A 309 30.37 23.18 19.03
CA PHE A 309 30.44 24.38 19.84
C PHE A 309 30.81 24.08 21.32
N ARG A 310 30.27 22.98 21.87
CA ARG A 310 30.62 22.48 23.21
C ARG A 310 32.12 22.12 23.30
N THR A 311 32.64 21.49 22.27
CA THR A 311 34.06 21.12 22.18
C THR A 311 34.93 22.37 22.14
N GLU A 312 34.55 23.36 21.34
CA GLU A 312 35.24 24.63 21.18
C GLU A 312 35.31 25.40 22.52
N GLN A 313 34.22 25.48 23.23
CA GLN A 313 34.17 26.14 24.56
C GLN A 313 35.11 25.51 25.60
N ARG A 314 35.44 24.23 25.44
CA ARG A 314 36.31 23.50 26.38
C ARG A 314 37.75 23.40 25.95
N LYS A 315 38.17 24.10 24.88
CA LYS A 315 39.57 24.08 24.39
C LYS A 315 40.59 24.45 25.46
N GLY A 316 40.29 25.44 26.31
CA GLY A 316 41.19 25.84 27.39
C GLY A 316 41.39 24.74 28.45
N GLU A 317 40.31 24.03 28.83
CA GLU A 317 40.39 22.89 29.75
C GLU A 317 41.19 21.75 29.12
N MET A 318 40.98 21.48 27.83
CA MET A 318 41.71 20.42 27.10
C MET A 318 43.17 20.77 26.94
N GLY A 319 43.51 22.05 26.68
CA GLY A 319 44.89 22.54 26.62
C GLY A 319 45.64 22.30 27.93
N LEU A 320 44.99 22.59 29.06
CA LEU A 320 45.61 22.36 30.38
C LEU A 320 45.88 20.87 30.63
N ARG A 321 44.91 19.99 30.29
CA ARG A 321 45.06 18.54 30.42
C ARG A 321 46.15 17.98 29.50
N THR A 322 46.30 18.55 28.31
CA THR A 322 47.40 18.20 27.40
C THR A 322 48.76 18.60 27.98
N ALA A 323 48.87 19.78 28.61
CA ALA A 323 50.09 20.22 29.29
C ALA A 323 50.46 19.30 30.49
N LEU A 324 49.47 18.67 31.11
CA LEU A 324 49.63 17.69 32.19
C LEU A 324 49.88 16.26 31.66
N GLY A 325 50.11 16.05 30.37
CA GLY A 325 50.46 14.77 29.78
C GLY A 325 49.32 13.92 29.20
N SER A 326 48.09 14.45 29.09
CA SER A 326 47.01 13.71 28.46
C SER A 326 47.17 13.69 26.94
N THR A 327 46.93 12.55 26.31
CA THR A 327 46.97 12.42 24.86
C THR A 327 45.68 12.98 24.24
N ARG A 328 45.75 13.50 23.01
CA ARG A 328 44.55 13.98 22.26
C ARG A 328 43.47 12.91 22.11
N PHE A 329 43.89 11.64 21.91
CA PHE A 329 42.95 10.52 21.78
C PHE A 329 42.19 10.24 23.09
N SER A 330 42.88 10.29 24.23
CA SER A 330 42.27 10.13 25.56
C SER A 330 41.26 11.24 25.85
N LEU A 331 41.56 12.50 25.47
CA LEU A 331 40.69 13.64 25.67
C LEU A 331 39.43 13.54 24.79
N LYS A 332 39.55 13.20 23.51
CA LYS A 332 38.41 12.89 22.63
C LYS A 332 37.54 11.78 23.21
N GLY A 333 38.14 10.69 23.64
CA GLY A 333 37.41 9.56 24.26
C GLY A 333 36.60 9.96 25.49
N ILE A 334 37.13 10.84 26.35
CA ILE A 334 36.39 11.38 27.50
C ILE A 334 35.18 12.22 27.07
N MET A 335 35.34 13.08 26.05
CA MET A 335 34.24 13.91 25.55
C MET A 335 33.14 13.09 24.88
N ILE A 336 33.51 12.08 24.07
CA ILE A 336 32.58 11.13 23.48
C ILE A 336 31.82 10.38 24.57
N ALA A 337 32.55 9.85 25.58
CA ALA A 337 31.93 9.13 26.70
C ALA A 337 30.95 10.01 27.49
N GLU A 338 31.28 11.29 27.68
CA GLU A 338 30.37 12.26 28.34
C GLU A 338 29.12 12.51 27.49
N GLY A 339 29.27 12.70 26.16
CA GLY A 339 28.14 12.88 25.24
C GLY A 339 27.22 11.66 25.17
N LEU A 340 27.81 10.46 25.07
CA LEU A 340 27.05 9.21 25.06
C LEU A 340 26.36 8.92 26.41
N LEU A 341 26.99 9.25 27.53
CA LEU A 341 26.37 9.13 28.85
C LEU A 341 25.16 10.06 28.98
N LEU A 342 25.30 11.29 28.49
CA LEU A 342 24.18 12.24 28.47
C LEU A 342 23.02 11.73 27.61
N LEU A 343 23.31 11.22 26.39
CA LEU A 343 22.32 10.60 25.52
C LEU A 343 21.62 9.43 26.22
N THR A 344 22.36 8.55 26.88
CA THR A 344 21.81 7.39 27.62
C THR A 344 20.87 7.81 28.74
N LEU A 345 21.23 8.86 29.50
CA LEU A 345 20.38 9.40 30.56
C LEU A 345 19.08 9.99 30.00
N ILE A 346 19.16 10.65 28.84
CA ILE A 346 18.02 11.26 28.17
C ILE A 346 17.15 10.21 27.46
N ALA A 347 17.73 9.09 27.02
CA ALA A 347 16.97 8.00 26.41
C ALA A 347 15.89 7.44 27.35
N ILE A 348 16.05 7.55 28.69
CA ILE A 348 15.06 7.07 29.64
C ILE A 348 13.74 7.88 29.56
N PRO A 349 13.73 9.21 29.75
CA PRO A 349 12.50 9.98 29.56
C PRO A 349 12.02 9.96 28.10
N ALA A 350 12.92 9.90 27.11
CA ALA A 350 12.56 9.75 25.71
C ALA A 350 11.77 8.46 25.45
N LEU A 351 12.18 7.35 26.07
CA LEU A 351 11.47 6.07 25.98
C LEU A 351 9.99 6.21 26.39
N LEU A 352 9.74 6.88 27.50
CA LEU A 352 8.38 7.10 28.01
C LEU A 352 7.56 7.96 27.04
N ILE A 353 8.14 9.03 26.52
CA ILE A 353 7.45 9.94 25.58
C ILE A 353 7.17 9.21 24.27
N CYS A 354 8.18 8.57 23.65
CA CYS A 354 8.03 7.84 22.40
C CYS A 354 7.04 6.69 22.52
N PHE A 355 7.03 5.98 23.64
CA PHE A 355 6.06 4.91 23.89
C PHE A 355 4.62 5.44 23.97
N ASN A 356 4.40 6.55 24.69
CA ASN A 356 3.07 7.19 24.74
C ASN A 356 2.63 7.69 23.35
N LEU A 357 3.53 8.29 22.58
CA LEU A 357 3.25 8.70 21.19
C LEU A 357 2.93 7.50 20.29
N HIS A 358 3.64 6.39 20.47
CA HIS A 358 3.39 5.15 19.75
C HIS A 358 1.99 4.58 20.03
N VAL A 359 1.57 4.56 21.30
CA VAL A 359 0.25 4.05 21.72
C VAL A 359 -0.88 5.01 21.38
N SER A 360 -0.64 6.33 21.40
CA SER A 360 -1.66 7.37 21.13
C SER A 360 -2.11 7.47 19.67
N GLU A 361 -1.64 6.59 18.80
CA GLU A 361 -2.07 6.50 17.40
C GLU A 361 -1.70 7.69 16.50
N LEU A 362 -0.88 8.62 16.99
CA LEU A 362 -0.38 9.75 16.19
C LEU A 362 0.35 9.30 14.89
N THR A 363 0.83 8.05 14.87
CA THR A 363 1.46 7.41 13.71
C THR A 363 0.50 6.56 12.86
N LYS A 364 -0.82 6.55 13.17
CA LYS A 364 -1.84 5.78 12.43
C LYS A 364 -2.02 6.20 10.96
N GLY A 365 -1.59 7.40 10.59
CA GLY A 365 -1.73 7.91 9.23
C GLY A 365 -1.11 7.03 8.14
N PHE A 366 -0.30 6.03 8.50
CA PHE A 366 0.42 5.16 7.58
C PHE A 366 -0.05 3.70 7.57
N TYR A 367 -1.31 3.44 7.86
CA TYR A 367 -1.93 2.11 7.65
C TYR A 367 -1.23 0.92 8.33
N MET A 368 -0.52 1.16 9.44
CA MET A 368 0.20 0.10 10.15
C MET A 368 -0.30 -0.14 11.55
N ASP A 369 -0.46 -1.42 11.88
CA ASP A 369 -0.72 -1.83 13.25
C ASP A 369 0.49 -1.59 14.16
N TYR A 370 0.20 -1.26 15.42
CA TYR A 370 1.21 -1.15 16.44
C TYR A 370 1.89 -2.49 16.64
N THR A 371 3.22 -2.48 16.56
CA THR A 371 4.02 -3.66 16.87
C THR A 371 5.11 -3.23 17.84
N ILE A 372 5.19 -3.86 18.99
CA ILE A 372 6.26 -3.62 19.97
C ILE A 372 7.63 -3.77 19.28
N ALA A 373 7.77 -4.72 18.37
CA ALA A 373 8.99 -4.93 17.60
C ALA A 373 9.39 -3.69 16.78
N ARG A 374 8.43 -2.99 16.11
CA ARG A 374 8.69 -1.76 15.36
C ARG A 374 9.14 -0.64 16.28
N PHE A 375 8.44 -0.46 17.41
CA PHE A 375 8.81 0.53 18.41
C PHE A 375 10.25 0.33 18.90
N VAL A 376 10.60 -0.89 19.33
CA VAL A 376 11.94 -1.23 19.84
C VAL A 376 13.00 -0.99 18.75
N ALA A 377 12.75 -1.44 17.52
CA ALA A 377 13.67 -1.24 16.40
C ALA A 377 13.88 0.25 16.09
N GLY A 378 12.79 1.03 15.98
CA GLY A 378 12.83 2.48 15.74
C GLY A 378 13.57 3.23 16.85
N PHE A 379 13.31 2.88 18.10
CA PHE A 379 13.99 3.50 19.25
C PHE A 379 15.49 3.20 19.26
N PHE A 380 15.88 1.95 18.98
CA PHE A 380 17.28 1.55 18.94
C PHE A 380 18.04 2.20 17.76
N ILE A 381 17.42 2.25 16.58
CA ILE A 381 17.99 2.93 15.41
C ILE A 381 18.20 4.41 15.72
N THR A 382 17.19 5.07 16.32
CA THR A 382 17.30 6.48 16.74
C THR A 382 18.46 6.71 17.68
N TYR A 383 18.62 5.84 18.69
CA TYR A 383 19.73 5.92 19.63
C TYR A 383 21.09 5.78 18.93
N LEU A 384 21.22 4.84 17.99
CA LEU A 384 22.45 4.65 17.22
C LEU A 384 22.77 5.86 16.34
N VAL A 385 21.78 6.39 15.63
CA VAL A 385 21.96 7.58 14.77
C VAL A 385 22.39 8.78 15.61
N MET A 386 21.76 9.01 16.75
CA MET A 386 22.15 10.08 17.66
C MET A 386 23.57 9.89 18.22
N ALA A 387 23.93 8.66 18.58
CA ALA A 387 25.28 8.36 19.04
C ALA A 387 26.34 8.67 17.96
N VAL A 388 26.08 8.29 16.70
CA VAL A 388 26.96 8.60 15.58
C VAL A 388 27.05 10.11 15.36
N MET A 389 25.95 10.85 15.40
CA MET A 389 25.96 12.30 15.26
C MET A 389 26.80 12.99 16.34
N ILE A 390 26.69 12.53 17.60
CA ILE A 390 27.49 13.05 18.73
C ILE A 390 28.98 12.77 18.50
N ILE A 391 29.34 11.58 18.03
CA ILE A 391 30.74 11.21 17.77
C ILE A 391 31.34 12.07 16.64
N LEU A 392 30.53 12.36 15.60
CA LEU A 392 30.96 13.20 14.48
C LEU A 392 31.10 14.69 14.88
N GLY A 393 30.31 15.16 15.85
CA GLY A 393 30.36 16.54 16.35
C GLY A 393 31.52 16.83 17.31
N ILE A 394 32.22 15.79 17.81
CA ILE A 394 33.36 15.87 18.73
C ILE A 394 34.67 15.55 18.00
#